data_99e04eb7592a61638d6df69765af0e07
#
_entry.id   99e04eb7592a61638d6df69765af0e07
#
_cell.length_a   1.000
_cell.length_b   1.000
_cell.length_c   1.000
_cell.angle_alpha   90.00
_cell.angle_beta   90.00
_cell.angle_gamma   90.00
#
_symmetry.space_group_name_H-M   'P 1'
#
loop_
_entity.id
_entity.type
_entity.pdbx_description
1 polymer ?
#
loop_
_entity_poly.entity_id
_entity_poly.type
_entity_poly.pdbx_seq_one_letter_code
_entity_poly.pdbx_strand_id
1 'polypeptide(L)'
;GNPYDGFVGDMYNWDNNGYGVYHGPIVELAKSYAGEAAIDLTGLTFEEILYAVELGNPVWVITNATFSPLRDSEFKIWHTPTGIVKVTSRLHSVVITGFNEEKVYINDPLKDKKNIAINRESFKRAWEQMGNQAITILG
;
A
#
# COMPACT_ATOMS: atom_id res chain seq x y z
N GLY A 1 15.88 -5.44 9.32
CA GLY A 1 15.33 -6.61 8.67
C GLY A 1 14.63 -6.27 7.37
N ASN A 2 14.16 -7.28 6.68
CA ASN A 2 13.46 -7.11 5.42
C ASN A 2 11.98 -6.77 5.71
N PRO A 3 11.44 -5.66 5.17
CA PRO A 3 10.03 -5.30 5.40
C PRO A 3 9.03 -6.35 4.91
N TYR A 4 9.44 -7.23 3.99
CA TYR A 4 8.58 -8.33 3.50
C TYR A 4 8.47 -9.48 4.51
N ASP A 5 9.36 -9.55 5.49
CA ASP A 5 9.38 -10.62 6.48
C ASP A 5 8.70 -10.23 7.80
N GLY A 6 8.45 -8.93 8.01
CA GLY A 6 7.86 -8.46 9.24
C GLY A 6 7.87 -6.94 9.34
N PHE A 7 7.57 -6.45 10.54
CA PHE A 7 7.57 -5.01 10.79
C PHE A 7 9.00 -4.47 10.86
N VAL A 8 9.19 -3.31 10.28
CA VAL A 8 10.44 -2.56 10.35
C VAL A 8 10.14 -1.23 11.01
N GLY A 9 10.60 -1.05 12.24
CA GLY A 9 10.27 0.12 13.03
C GLY A 9 8.82 0.06 13.53
N ASP A 10 8.29 1.21 13.87
CA ASP A 10 6.91 1.34 14.35
C ASP A 10 6.00 1.73 13.18
N MET A 11 5.15 0.79 12.74
CA MET A 11 4.26 1.03 11.61
C MET A 11 3.18 2.07 11.88
N TYR A 12 2.89 2.36 13.14
CA TYR A 12 1.87 3.33 13.51
C TYR A 12 2.44 4.73 13.77
N ASN A 13 3.75 4.87 13.74
CA ASN A 13 4.42 6.13 14.04
C ASN A 13 5.49 6.43 12.99
N TRP A 14 5.09 7.18 11.96
CA TRP A 14 5.98 7.55 10.87
C TRP A 14 7.14 8.43 11.31
N ASP A 15 7.01 9.13 12.46
CA ASP A 15 8.05 10.01 12.98
C ASP A 15 9.24 9.25 13.57
N ASN A 16 9.08 7.96 13.82
CA ASN A 16 10.16 7.11 14.33
C ASN A 16 11.05 6.54 13.23
N ASN A 17 10.97 7.07 12.03
CA ASN A 17 11.72 6.58 10.87
C ASN A 17 11.47 5.10 10.56
N GLY A 18 10.34 4.56 10.97
CA GLY A 18 9.89 3.25 10.56
C GLY A 18 9.44 3.29 9.11
N TYR A 19 9.72 2.23 8.38
CA TYR A 19 9.35 2.14 6.96
C TYR A 19 8.05 1.39 6.75
N GLY A 20 7.32 1.08 7.83
CA GLY A 20 6.08 0.35 7.78
C GLY A 20 6.29 -1.13 7.48
N VAL A 21 5.24 -1.78 7.02
CA VAL A 21 5.29 -3.18 6.61
C VAL A 21 4.81 -3.33 5.17
N TYR A 22 5.39 -4.30 4.47
CA TYR A 22 4.94 -4.66 3.13
C TYR A 22 3.80 -5.67 3.20
N HIS A 23 3.22 -5.98 2.03
CA HIS A 23 1.97 -6.73 1.92
C HIS A 23 1.94 -8.08 2.65
N GLY A 24 3.09 -8.80 2.70
CA GLY A 24 3.13 -10.10 3.35
C GLY A 24 2.68 -10.07 4.80
N PRO A 25 3.35 -9.28 5.66
CA PRO A 25 2.90 -9.11 7.04
C PRO A 25 1.53 -8.48 7.17
N ILE A 26 1.13 -7.58 6.26
CA ILE A 26 -0.20 -6.97 6.28
C ILE A 26 -1.27 -8.03 6.00
N VAL A 27 -1.03 -8.93 5.06
CA VAL A 27 -1.96 -10.02 4.76
C VAL A 27 -2.15 -10.92 5.99
N GLU A 28 -1.05 -11.28 6.66
CA GLU A 28 -1.14 -12.10 7.87
C GLU A 28 -1.93 -11.39 8.97
N LEU A 29 -1.70 -10.09 9.15
CA LEU A 29 -2.44 -9.30 10.12
C LEU A 29 -3.92 -9.22 9.75
N ALA A 30 -4.25 -8.96 8.49
CA ALA A 30 -5.62 -8.89 8.01
C ALA A 30 -6.34 -10.21 8.21
N LYS A 31 -5.67 -11.34 7.94
CA LYS A 31 -6.24 -12.66 8.15
C LYS A 31 -6.54 -12.94 9.61
N SER A 32 -5.73 -12.41 10.54
CA SER A 32 -5.98 -12.59 11.96
C SER A 32 -7.26 -11.89 12.42
N TYR A 33 -7.68 -10.83 11.73
CA TYR A 33 -8.92 -10.11 12.03
C TYR A 33 -10.10 -10.57 11.18
N ALA A 34 -9.88 -10.88 9.91
CA ALA A 34 -10.93 -11.18 8.94
C ALA A 34 -11.01 -12.66 8.56
N GLY A 35 -10.11 -13.49 9.06
CA GLY A 35 -10.04 -14.91 8.72
C GLY A 35 -9.71 -15.12 7.26
N GLU A 36 -10.40 -16.05 6.63
CA GLU A 36 -10.18 -16.42 5.22
C GLU A 36 -10.66 -15.37 4.22
N ALA A 37 -11.31 -14.29 4.70
CA ALA A 37 -11.83 -13.25 3.81
C ALA A 37 -10.73 -12.36 3.21
N ALA A 38 -9.53 -12.33 3.79
CA ALA A 38 -8.44 -11.52 3.27
C ALA A 38 -7.79 -12.19 2.05
N ILE A 39 -7.64 -11.43 0.97
CA ILE A 39 -7.06 -11.92 -0.29
C ILE A 39 -5.92 -11.02 -0.71
N ASP A 40 -4.77 -11.63 -1.01
CA ASP A 40 -3.60 -10.93 -1.52
C ASP A 40 -3.76 -10.70 -3.02
N LEU A 41 -3.81 -9.44 -3.44
CA LEU A 41 -3.91 -9.03 -4.83
C LEU A 41 -2.58 -8.53 -5.39
N THR A 42 -1.50 -8.71 -4.66
CA THR A 42 -0.18 -8.20 -5.06
C THR A 42 0.25 -8.82 -6.39
N GLY A 43 0.76 -7.96 -7.28
CA GLY A 43 1.18 -8.37 -8.61
C GLY A 43 0.13 -8.18 -9.69
N LEU A 44 -1.11 -7.88 -9.32
CA LEU A 44 -2.15 -7.56 -10.29
C LEU A 44 -1.90 -6.17 -10.90
N THR A 45 -2.56 -5.89 -12.02
CA THR A 45 -2.53 -4.55 -12.61
C THR A 45 -3.40 -3.59 -11.83
N PHE A 46 -3.16 -2.30 -12.01
CA PHE A 46 -3.98 -1.28 -11.37
C PHE A 46 -5.46 -1.41 -11.77
N GLU A 47 -5.72 -1.68 -13.04
CA GLU A 47 -7.07 -1.87 -13.55
C GLU A 47 -7.76 -3.07 -12.89
N GLU A 48 -7.00 -4.13 -12.63
CA GLU A 48 -7.54 -5.32 -11.96
C GLU A 48 -7.91 -5.03 -10.51
N ILE A 49 -7.09 -4.27 -9.77
CA ILE A 49 -7.46 -3.90 -8.40
C ILE A 49 -8.65 -2.93 -8.38
N LEU A 50 -8.76 -2.04 -9.38
CA LEU A 50 -9.92 -1.15 -9.48
C LEU A 50 -11.19 -1.94 -9.76
N TYR A 51 -11.10 -3.05 -10.50
CA TYR A 51 -12.24 -3.94 -10.71
C TYR A 51 -12.74 -4.50 -9.38
N ALA A 52 -11.83 -4.88 -8.48
CA ALA A 52 -12.24 -5.34 -7.14
C ALA A 52 -12.99 -4.23 -6.38
N VAL A 53 -12.53 -2.98 -6.51
CA VAL A 53 -13.20 -1.82 -5.91
C VAL A 53 -14.60 -1.65 -6.50
N GLU A 54 -14.74 -1.80 -7.82
CA GLU A 54 -16.02 -1.69 -8.51
C GLU A 54 -17.03 -2.74 -8.04
N LEU A 55 -16.55 -3.92 -7.69
CA LEU A 55 -17.38 -4.98 -7.12
C LEU A 55 -17.80 -4.73 -5.66
N GLY A 56 -17.36 -3.62 -5.07
CA GLY A 56 -17.72 -3.24 -3.73
C GLY A 56 -16.70 -3.65 -2.66
N ASN A 57 -15.53 -4.13 -3.06
CA ASN A 57 -14.50 -4.57 -2.12
C ASN A 57 -13.43 -3.47 -1.96
N PRO A 58 -13.26 -2.90 -0.76
CA PRO A 58 -12.18 -1.94 -0.56
C PRO A 58 -10.83 -2.62 -0.73
N VAL A 59 -9.88 -1.92 -1.32
CA VAL A 59 -8.53 -2.46 -1.55
C VAL A 59 -7.52 -1.63 -0.80
N TRP A 60 -6.75 -2.30 0.07
CA TRP A 60 -5.64 -1.71 0.79
C TRP A 60 -4.41 -1.79 -0.09
N VAL A 61 -3.70 -0.69 -0.23
CA VAL A 61 -2.51 -0.62 -1.08
C VAL A 61 -1.35 0.01 -0.35
N ILE A 62 -0.14 -0.36 -0.78
CA ILE A 62 1.09 0.28 -0.34
C ILE A 62 1.47 1.31 -1.41
N THR A 63 1.63 2.54 -0.99
CA THR A 63 1.99 3.65 -1.85
C THR A 63 3.01 4.54 -1.12
N ASN A 64 3.11 5.81 -1.49
CA ASN A 64 3.89 6.77 -0.73
C ASN A 64 3.02 7.97 -0.35
N ALA A 65 3.49 8.76 0.61
CA ALA A 65 2.72 9.85 1.19
C ALA A 65 2.45 11.01 0.22
N THR A 66 3.13 11.07 -0.93
CA THR A 66 2.91 12.11 -1.94
C THR A 66 1.88 11.71 -2.98
N PHE A 67 1.54 10.43 -3.08
CA PHE A 67 0.65 9.84 -4.08
C PHE A 67 1.12 10.10 -5.51
N SER A 68 2.41 10.26 -5.70
CA SER A 68 3.05 10.39 -7.02
C SER A 68 4.43 9.75 -6.97
N PRO A 69 5.03 9.41 -8.12
CA PRO A 69 6.33 8.74 -8.13
C PRO A 69 7.39 9.53 -7.39
N LEU A 70 8.21 8.83 -6.63
CA LEU A 70 9.33 9.39 -5.91
C LEU A 70 10.59 9.32 -6.76
N ARG A 71 11.54 10.21 -6.50
CA ARG A 71 12.88 10.17 -7.10
C ARG A 71 13.65 8.99 -6.49
N ASP A 72 14.61 8.45 -7.24
CA ASP A 72 15.47 7.37 -6.73
C ASP A 72 16.18 7.76 -5.43
N SER A 73 16.53 9.02 -5.27
CA SER A 73 17.19 9.53 -4.06
C SER A 73 16.33 9.40 -2.80
N GLU A 74 15.02 9.23 -2.94
CA GLU A 74 14.10 9.03 -1.82
C GLU A 74 14.11 7.58 -1.31
N PHE A 75 14.78 6.68 -2.00
CA PHE A 75 14.89 5.29 -1.62
C PHE A 75 16.26 4.97 -1.06
N LYS A 76 16.28 4.09 -0.06
CA LYS A 76 17.51 3.50 0.49
C LYS A 76 17.53 2.02 0.11
N ILE A 77 18.72 1.50 -0.08
CA ILE A 77 18.91 0.08 -0.37
C ILE A 77 19.34 -0.59 0.94
N TRP A 78 18.56 -1.58 1.37
CA TRP A 78 18.86 -2.37 2.55
C TRP A 78 19.31 -3.76 2.14
N HIS A 79 20.42 -4.20 2.70
CA HIS A 79 20.91 -5.57 2.55
C HIS A 79 20.37 -6.37 3.72
N THR A 80 19.55 -7.37 3.43
CA THR A 80 18.90 -8.20 4.44
C THR A 80 19.27 -9.66 4.23
N PRO A 81 19.03 -10.54 5.23
CA PRO A 81 19.32 -11.98 5.06
C PRO A 81 18.56 -12.63 3.90
N THR A 82 17.41 -12.06 3.49
CA THR A 82 16.60 -12.61 2.41
C THR A 82 16.80 -11.89 1.08
N GLY A 83 17.70 -10.90 1.01
CA GLY A 83 18.02 -10.21 -0.23
C GLY A 83 18.17 -8.71 -0.07
N ILE A 84 18.17 -8.01 -1.19
CA ILE A 84 18.29 -6.56 -1.25
C ILE A 84 16.91 -5.97 -1.48
N VAL A 85 16.52 -4.97 -0.68
CA VAL A 85 15.24 -4.28 -0.84
C VAL A 85 15.45 -2.78 -0.92
N LYS A 86 14.60 -2.10 -1.69
CA LYS A 86 14.52 -0.63 -1.70
C LYS A 86 13.45 -0.22 -0.69
N VAL A 87 13.79 0.73 0.17
CA VAL A 87 12.86 1.24 1.17
C VAL A 87 12.86 2.75 1.15
N THR A 88 11.74 3.34 1.57
CA THR A 88 11.62 4.79 1.68
C THR A 88 10.88 5.14 2.97
N SER A 89 11.27 6.24 3.60
CA SER A 89 10.55 6.78 4.76
C SER A 89 9.20 7.38 4.38
N ARG A 90 8.92 7.51 3.07
CA ARG A 90 7.65 8.01 2.55
C ARG A 90 6.62 6.91 2.32
N LEU A 91 6.93 5.67 2.66
CA LEU A 91 6.00 4.56 2.52
C LEU A 91 4.71 4.86 3.27
N HIS A 92 3.58 4.58 2.64
CA HIS A 92 2.26 4.90 3.18
C HIS A 92 1.24 3.87 2.72
N SER A 93 0.25 3.63 3.56
CA SER A 93 -0.81 2.67 3.25
C SER A 93 -2.16 3.39 3.28
N VAL A 94 -2.96 3.18 2.25
CA VAL A 94 -4.30 3.75 2.15
C VAL A 94 -5.28 2.71 1.62
N VAL A 95 -6.58 3.02 1.72
CA VAL A 95 -7.65 2.18 1.18
C VAL A 95 -8.25 2.88 -0.02
N ILE A 96 -8.30 2.19 -1.17
CA ILE A 96 -9.04 2.69 -2.34
C ILE A 96 -10.50 2.30 -2.15
N THR A 97 -11.39 3.29 -2.19
CA THR A 97 -12.83 3.08 -1.97
C THR A 97 -13.67 3.38 -3.20
N GLY A 98 -13.10 4.03 -4.22
CA GLY A 98 -13.81 4.37 -5.43
C GLY A 98 -12.88 4.93 -6.49
N PHE A 99 -13.40 5.15 -7.69
CA PHE A 99 -12.62 5.72 -8.77
C PHE A 99 -13.53 6.21 -9.90
N ASN A 100 -12.96 7.04 -10.76
CA ASN A 100 -13.52 7.36 -12.05
C ASN A 100 -12.36 7.42 -13.07
N GLU A 101 -12.58 7.99 -14.26
CA GLU A 101 -11.54 8.03 -15.29
C GLU A 101 -10.33 8.87 -14.90
N GLU A 102 -10.50 9.88 -14.07
CA GLU A 102 -9.46 10.85 -13.73
C GLU A 102 -8.93 10.71 -12.29
N LYS A 103 -9.73 10.16 -11.39
CA LYS A 103 -9.44 10.15 -9.96
C LYS A 103 -9.57 8.76 -9.38
N VAL A 104 -8.83 8.53 -8.29
CA VAL A 104 -9.13 7.48 -7.33
C VAL A 104 -9.52 8.17 -6.03
N TYR A 105 -10.44 7.55 -5.31
CA TYR A 105 -10.88 8.05 -4.00
C TYR A 105 -10.32 7.12 -2.94
N ILE A 106 -9.68 7.70 -1.94
CA ILE A 106 -9.00 6.94 -0.91
C ILE A 106 -9.44 7.37 0.48
N ASN A 107 -9.33 6.45 1.42
CA ASN A 107 -9.36 6.74 2.83
C ASN A 107 -7.94 6.64 3.36
N ASP A 108 -7.49 7.67 4.07
CA ASP A 108 -6.17 7.70 4.68
C ASP A 108 -6.34 7.54 6.19
N PRO A 109 -6.14 6.31 6.72
CA PRO A 109 -6.38 6.05 8.14
C PRO A 109 -5.43 6.78 9.07
N LEU A 110 -4.22 7.10 8.60
CA LEU A 110 -3.26 7.82 9.43
C LEU A 110 -3.62 9.29 9.62
N LYS A 111 -4.36 9.86 8.68
CA LYS A 111 -4.78 11.26 8.73
C LYS A 111 -6.25 11.43 9.05
N ASP A 112 -6.95 10.33 9.31
CA ASP A 112 -8.40 10.31 9.56
C ASP A 112 -9.18 11.05 8.47
N LYS A 113 -8.77 10.90 7.23
CA LYS A 113 -9.40 11.52 6.07
C LYS A 113 -10.06 10.46 5.21
N LYS A 114 -11.25 10.79 4.70
CA LYS A 114 -12.06 9.88 3.88
C LYS A 114 -12.39 10.49 2.53
N ASN A 115 -12.47 9.61 1.52
CA ASN A 115 -12.89 9.97 0.16
C ASN A 115 -12.06 11.10 -0.45
N ILE A 116 -10.74 11.08 -0.20
CA ILE A 116 -9.82 12.05 -0.79
C ILE A 116 -9.66 11.70 -2.27
N ALA A 117 -9.84 12.70 -3.14
CA ALA A 117 -9.67 12.52 -4.58
C ALA A 117 -8.21 12.73 -4.96
N ILE A 118 -7.61 11.73 -5.58
CA ILE A 118 -6.21 11.77 -6.02
C ILE A 118 -6.17 11.53 -7.52
N ASN A 119 -5.27 12.21 -8.23
CA ASN A 119 -5.07 11.97 -9.66
C ASN A 119 -4.77 10.49 -9.91
N ARG A 120 -5.57 9.86 -10.76
CA ARG A 120 -5.50 8.41 -10.97
C ARG A 120 -4.16 7.97 -11.55
N GLU A 121 -3.63 8.67 -12.54
CA GLU A 121 -2.38 8.29 -13.18
C GLU A 121 -1.19 8.44 -12.24
N SER A 122 -1.11 9.52 -11.49
CA SER A 122 -0.06 9.74 -10.50
C SER A 122 -0.09 8.66 -9.41
N PHE A 123 -1.28 8.35 -8.93
CA PHE A 123 -1.46 7.32 -7.92
C PHE A 123 -1.04 5.94 -8.42
N LYS A 124 -1.47 5.60 -9.64
CA LYS A 124 -1.09 4.34 -10.29
C LYS A 124 0.43 4.18 -10.34
N ARG A 125 1.13 5.22 -10.79
CA ARG A 125 2.59 5.18 -10.90
C ARG A 125 3.26 5.05 -9.55
N ALA A 126 2.78 5.75 -8.53
CA ALA A 126 3.30 5.64 -7.17
C ALA A 126 3.10 4.23 -6.63
N TRP A 127 1.93 3.64 -6.86
CA TRP A 127 1.63 2.29 -6.43
C TRP A 127 2.51 1.25 -7.13
N GLU A 128 2.67 1.38 -8.45
CA GLU A 128 3.55 0.49 -9.23
C GLU A 128 4.99 0.59 -8.77
N GLN A 129 5.45 1.78 -8.45
CA GLN A 129 6.80 1.98 -7.92
C GLN A 129 7.03 1.25 -6.61
N MET A 130 5.97 1.06 -5.82
CA MET A 130 6.04 0.34 -4.54
C MET A 130 5.76 -1.17 -4.68
N GLY A 131 5.76 -1.70 -5.90
CA GLY A 131 5.72 -3.14 -6.15
C GLY A 131 4.33 -3.73 -6.32
N ASN A 132 3.34 -2.94 -6.71
CA ASN A 132 1.96 -3.41 -6.96
C ASN A 132 1.38 -4.18 -5.78
N GLN A 133 1.61 -3.70 -4.57
CA GLN A 133 1.21 -4.38 -3.34
C GLN A 133 -0.20 -4.02 -2.94
N ALA A 134 -1.07 -5.02 -2.82
CA ALA A 134 -2.47 -4.79 -2.52
C ALA A 134 -3.10 -6.01 -1.83
N ILE A 135 -4.04 -5.73 -0.95
CA ILE A 135 -4.91 -6.76 -0.37
C ILE A 135 -6.35 -6.26 -0.37
N THR A 136 -7.28 -7.19 -0.40
CA THR A 136 -8.69 -6.87 -0.20
C THR A 136 -9.28 -7.79 0.85
N ILE A 137 -10.37 -7.34 1.46
CA ILE A 137 -11.14 -8.13 2.41
C ILE A 137 -12.54 -8.25 1.81
N LEU A 138 -12.96 -9.49 1.55
CA LEU A 138 -14.30 -9.74 1.03
C LEU A 138 -15.32 -9.50 2.12
N GLY A 139 -16.29 -8.68 1.82
CA GLY A 139 -17.35 -8.34 2.76
C GLY A 139 -18.53 -9.28 2.73
#